data_150e9df7fffc3ac862dbf96c70c85185
#
_entry.id   150e9df7fffc3ac862dbf96c70c85185
#
_cell.length_a   1.000
_cell.length_b   1.000
_cell.length_c   1.000
_cell.angle_alpha   90.00
_cell.angle_beta   90.00
_cell.angle_gamma   90.00
#
_symmetry.space_group_name_H-M   'P 1'
#
loop_
_entity.id
_entity.type
_entity.pdbx_description
1 polymer ?
#
loop_
_entity_poly.entity_id
_entity_poly.type
_entity_poly.pdbx_seq_one_letter_code
_entity_poly.pdbx_strand_id
1 'polypeptide(L)'
;MERVGAGELPETLRLARPGAMVAFAKQDAVAEGYGPAARAAREHGFQPILRLAGGRAAVFHEGTMALAHAIPDHDPRPGIQRRFEQSAELVARALRRLGVDARVGGVPGEYCPGGYSVNVAGERKLAGIGQRLIKDAAHVGAVVVATGEERIRDVLVPVYEALGLSWRPATAGSAGTPLDELQAALSAEYAELYELVEWRLDEKTLALARRHRAEHLAG
;
A
#
# COMPACT_ATOMS: atom_id res chain seq x y z
N MET A 1 -5.78 -6.55 -11.80
CA MET A 1 -5.55 -7.94 -11.35
C MET A 1 -6.44 -8.93 -12.10
N GLU A 2 -7.79 -8.87 -12.04
CA GLU A 2 -8.67 -9.83 -12.71
C GLU A 2 -8.39 -9.97 -14.21
N ARG A 3 -8.24 -8.87 -14.93
CA ARG A 3 -7.93 -8.88 -16.37
C ARG A 3 -6.56 -9.46 -16.69
N VAL A 4 -5.59 -9.29 -15.77
CA VAL A 4 -4.26 -9.90 -15.90
C VAL A 4 -4.36 -11.42 -15.71
N GLY A 5 -5.10 -11.88 -14.68
CA GLY A 5 -5.35 -13.32 -14.47
C GLY A 5 -6.18 -13.97 -15.59
N ALA A 6 -7.02 -13.20 -16.26
CA ALA A 6 -7.78 -13.66 -17.44
C ALA A 6 -6.96 -13.63 -18.75
N GLY A 7 -5.70 -13.20 -18.72
CA GLY A 7 -4.85 -13.05 -19.91
C GLY A 7 -5.25 -11.90 -20.85
N GLU A 8 -6.11 -11.00 -20.40
CA GLU A 8 -6.58 -9.85 -21.19
C GLU A 8 -5.63 -8.66 -21.16
N LEU A 9 -4.78 -8.60 -20.14
CA LEU A 9 -3.73 -7.60 -19.99
C LEU A 9 -2.42 -8.29 -19.60
N PRO A 10 -1.28 -7.77 -20.04
CA PRO A 10 0.02 -8.22 -19.56
C PRO A 10 0.22 -7.87 -18.08
N GLU A 11 1.36 -8.23 -17.54
CA GLU A 11 1.81 -7.74 -16.24
C GLU A 11 1.71 -6.22 -16.19
N THR A 12 1.12 -5.67 -15.12
CA THR A 12 0.70 -4.26 -15.09
C THR A 12 1.14 -3.61 -13.79
N LEU A 13 1.92 -2.54 -13.90
CA LEU A 13 2.29 -1.65 -12.81
C LEU A 13 1.45 -0.37 -12.85
N ARG A 14 0.95 0.07 -11.70
CA ARG A 14 0.32 1.37 -11.53
C ARG A 14 0.96 2.11 -10.35
N LEU A 15 1.45 3.29 -10.61
CA LEU A 15 1.81 4.28 -9.60
C LEU A 15 0.71 5.34 -9.58
N ALA A 16 0.17 5.66 -8.40
CA ALA A 16 -0.94 6.59 -8.27
C ALA A 16 -0.79 7.46 -7.03
N ARG A 17 -1.27 8.69 -7.12
CA ARG A 17 -1.40 9.63 -6.00
C ARG A 17 -2.82 9.53 -5.44
N PRO A 18 -3.01 8.88 -4.31
CA PRO A 18 -4.33 8.67 -3.72
C PRO A 18 -4.82 9.94 -3.01
N GLY A 19 -6.14 10.04 -2.84
CA GLY A 19 -6.72 10.94 -1.85
C GLY A 19 -6.58 10.41 -0.43
N ALA A 20 -7.07 11.18 0.54
CA ALA A 20 -7.02 10.82 1.95
C ALA A 20 -7.97 9.64 2.24
N MET A 21 -7.41 8.49 2.61
CA MET A 21 -8.18 7.29 2.98
C MET A 21 -7.49 6.45 4.05
N VAL A 22 -8.27 5.84 4.93
CA VAL A 22 -7.84 4.77 5.82
C VAL A 22 -8.31 3.45 5.23
N ALA A 23 -7.36 2.60 4.85
CA ALA A 23 -7.60 1.30 4.25
C ALA A 23 -7.60 0.20 5.33
N PHE A 24 -8.79 -0.19 5.76
CA PHE A 24 -9.00 -1.27 6.72
C PHE A 24 -8.87 -2.63 6.05
N ALA A 25 -8.27 -3.58 6.74
CA ALA A 25 -8.24 -4.97 6.31
C ALA A 25 -9.51 -5.72 6.74
N LYS A 26 -9.74 -6.91 6.18
CA LYS A 26 -10.91 -7.73 6.56
C LYS A 26 -10.99 -8.02 8.05
N GLN A 27 -9.86 -8.27 8.70
CA GLN A 27 -9.82 -8.52 10.14
C GLN A 27 -10.18 -7.30 10.98
N ASP A 28 -9.93 -6.08 10.47
CA ASP A 28 -10.36 -4.85 11.14
C ASP A 28 -11.88 -4.67 10.98
N ALA A 29 -12.42 -4.98 9.78
CA ALA A 29 -13.83 -4.82 9.46
C ALA A 29 -14.78 -5.72 10.29
N VAL A 30 -14.28 -6.83 10.82
CA VAL A 30 -15.05 -7.74 11.70
C VAL A 30 -14.79 -7.47 13.20
N ALA A 31 -13.91 -6.53 13.54
CA ALA A 31 -13.64 -6.16 14.92
C ALA A 31 -14.81 -5.32 15.48
N GLU A 32 -15.12 -5.50 16.76
CA GLU A 32 -16.16 -4.73 17.46
C GLU A 32 -15.92 -3.22 17.36
N GLY A 33 -14.66 -2.79 17.42
CA GLY A 33 -14.24 -1.38 17.32
C GLY A 33 -14.25 -0.79 15.90
N TYR A 34 -14.65 -1.53 14.88
CA TYR A 34 -14.58 -1.06 13.49
C TYR A 34 -15.44 0.18 13.23
N GLY A 35 -16.69 0.20 13.69
CA GLY A 35 -17.58 1.34 13.53
C GLY A 35 -17.01 2.65 14.11
N PRO A 36 -16.58 2.65 15.39
CA PRO A 36 -15.84 3.77 15.99
C PRO A 36 -14.57 4.15 15.21
N ALA A 37 -13.76 3.18 14.77
CA ALA A 37 -12.54 3.44 13.99
C ALA A 37 -12.84 4.10 12.64
N ALA A 38 -13.89 3.66 11.94
CA ALA A 38 -14.31 4.27 10.69
C ALA A 38 -14.86 5.71 10.88
N ARG A 39 -15.51 6.00 12.01
CA ARG A 39 -15.91 7.38 12.37
C ARG A 39 -14.69 8.24 12.64
N ALA A 40 -13.75 7.76 13.45
CA ALA A 40 -12.50 8.48 13.73
C ALA A 40 -11.74 8.84 12.45
N ALA A 41 -11.68 7.93 11.47
CA ALA A 41 -11.10 8.23 10.17
C ALA A 41 -11.81 9.41 9.47
N ARG A 42 -13.17 9.41 9.44
CA ARG A 42 -13.95 10.50 8.82
C ARG A 42 -13.77 11.84 9.52
N GLU A 43 -13.73 11.84 10.85
CA GLU A 43 -13.52 13.05 11.67
C GLU A 43 -12.16 13.70 11.39
N HIS A 44 -11.16 12.90 10.99
CA HIS A 44 -9.84 13.40 10.55
C HIS A 44 -9.75 13.66 9.04
N GLY A 45 -10.88 13.66 8.32
CA GLY A 45 -10.93 13.95 6.88
C GLY A 45 -10.48 12.80 5.97
N PHE A 46 -10.45 11.57 6.47
CA PHE A 46 -10.09 10.39 5.68
C PHE A 46 -11.31 9.54 5.35
N GLN A 47 -11.41 9.11 4.10
CA GLN A 47 -12.44 8.14 3.68
C GLN A 47 -12.05 6.74 4.19
N PRO A 48 -12.87 6.09 5.03
CA PRO A 48 -12.65 4.69 5.37
C PRO A 48 -12.98 3.80 4.17
N ILE A 49 -12.07 2.89 3.83
CA ILE A 49 -12.25 1.90 2.76
C ILE A 49 -11.85 0.51 3.26
N LEU A 50 -12.41 -0.52 2.63
CA LEU A 50 -12.00 -1.91 2.83
C LEU A 50 -11.01 -2.32 1.74
N ARG A 51 -9.85 -2.82 2.14
CA ARG A 51 -8.85 -3.35 1.21
C ARG A 51 -8.87 -4.88 1.17
N LEU A 52 -8.51 -5.44 0.03
CA LEU A 52 -8.46 -6.90 -0.15
C LEU A 52 -7.14 -7.52 0.31
N ALA A 53 -6.06 -6.74 0.38
CA ALA A 53 -4.79 -7.20 0.93
C ALA A 53 -4.86 -7.39 2.45
N GLY A 54 -4.06 -8.31 2.97
CA GLY A 54 -3.96 -8.56 4.42
C GLY A 54 -3.33 -7.40 5.21
N GLY A 55 -3.13 -7.61 6.51
CA GLY A 55 -2.56 -6.62 7.44
C GLY A 55 -3.61 -5.93 8.29
N ARG A 56 -3.32 -4.73 8.81
CA ARG A 56 -4.18 -3.86 9.64
C ARG A 56 -4.45 -2.54 8.91
N ALA A 57 -5.23 -1.65 9.52
CA ALA A 57 -5.49 -0.32 8.98
C ALA A 57 -4.19 0.40 8.57
N ALA A 58 -4.19 0.96 7.38
CA ALA A 58 -3.09 1.73 6.81
C ALA A 58 -3.64 2.99 6.13
N VAL A 59 -2.79 3.99 5.95
CA VAL A 59 -3.20 5.32 5.50
C VAL A 59 -2.63 5.61 4.13
N PHE A 60 -3.47 6.19 3.29
CA PHE A 60 -3.10 6.86 2.05
C PHE A 60 -3.53 8.33 2.15
N HIS A 61 -2.71 9.21 1.64
CA HIS A 61 -3.04 10.63 1.51
C HIS A 61 -2.21 11.26 0.39
N GLU A 62 -2.40 12.53 0.12
CA GLU A 62 -1.75 13.24 -0.98
C GLU A 62 -0.21 13.30 -0.90
N GLY A 63 0.38 13.04 0.26
CA GLY A 63 1.84 12.89 0.46
C GLY A 63 2.34 11.45 0.30
N THR A 64 1.49 10.53 -0.19
CA THR A 64 1.88 9.11 -0.37
C THR A 64 1.80 8.68 -1.83
N MET A 65 2.62 7.70 -2.20
CA MET A 65 2.54 6.99 -3.48
C MET A 65 1.91 5.61 -3.27
N ALA A 66 0.81 5.35 -3.97
CA ALA A 66 0.22 4.02 -4.05
C ALA A 66 0.84 3.26 -5.22
N LEU A 67 1.40 2.10 -4.95
CA LEU A 67 1.91 1.15 -5.94
C LEU A 67 0.98 -0.04 -6.02
N ALA A 68 0.61 -0.44 -7.21
CA ALA A 68 -0.18 -1.64 -7.48
C ALA A 68 0.43 -2.40 -8.65
N HIS A 69 0.95 -3.60 -8.39
CA HIS A 69 1.58 -4.47 -9.37
C HIS A 69 0.76 -5.75 -9.52
N ALA A 70 0.15 -5.94 -10.66
CA ALA A 70 -0.62 -7.15 -11.01
C ALA A 70 0.24 -8.06 -11.89
N ILE A 71 0.49 -9.27 -11.42
CA ILE A 71 1.43 -10.24 -11.98
C ILE A 71 0.63 -11.47 -12.41
N PRO A 72 0.71 -11.91 -13.68
CA PRO A 72 0.14 -13.19 -14.11
C PRO A 72 0.91 -14.35 -13.46
N ASP A 73 0.20 -15.26 -12.82
CA ASP A 73 0.81 -16.41 -12.13
C ASP A 73 -0.25 -17.51 -11.94
N HIS A 74 -0.07 -18.64 -12.60
CA HIS A 74 -1.03 -19.77 -12.55
C HIS A 74 -1.12 -20.42 -11.18
N ASP A 75 -0.04 -20.43 -10.42
CA ASP A 75 -0.02 -20.87 -9.02
C ASP A 75 0.67 -19.80 -8.15
N PRO A 76 -0.07 -18.77 -7.72
CA PRO A 76 0.55 -17.63 -7.05
C PRO A 76 1.01 -17.88 -5.62
N ARG A 77 0.64 -19.00 -5.00
CA ARG A 77 0.95 -19.28 -3.59
C ARG A 77 2.45 -19.49 -3.31
N PRO A 78 3.19 -20.32 -4.07
CA PRO A 78 4.63 -20.51 -3.81
C PRO A 78 5.45 -19.23 -3.95
N GLY A 79 5.03 -18.29 -4.79
CA GLY A 79 5.72 -17.04 -5.05
C GLY A 79 5.49 -15.93 -4.01
N ILE A 80 4.69 -16.13 -2.95
CA ILE A 80 4.33 -15.08 -1.98
C ILE A 80 5.57 -14.43 -1.37
N GLN A 81 6.47 -15.20 -0.80
CA GLN A 81 7.66 -14.67 -0.12
C GLN A 81 8.56 -13.91 -1.10
N ARG A 82 8.86 -14.51 -2.25
CA ARG A 82 9.68 -13.88 -3.29
C ARG A 82 9.11 -12.53 -3.74
N ARG A 83 7.79 -12.44 -3.95
CA ARG A 83 7.16 -11.17 -4.34
C ARG A 83 7.24 -10.10 -3.26
N PHE A 84 7.12 -10.48 -1.98
CA PHE A 84 7.35 -9.55 -0.88
C PHE A 84 8.79 -9.03 -0.87
N GLU A 85 9.78 -9.92 -0.96
CA GLU A 85 11.20 -9.60 -0.97
C GLU A 85 11.55 -8.68 -2.14
N GLN A 86 11.14 -9.05 -3.35
CA GLN A 86 11.39 -8.25 -4.55
C GLN A 86 10.76 -6.86 -4.46
N SER A 87 9.49 -6.78 -4.07
CA SER A 87 8.80 -5.49 -4.01
C SER A 87 9.35 -4.59 -2.91
N ALA A 88 9.71 -5.15 -1.75
CA ALA A 88 10.33 -4.40 -0.67
C ALA A 88 11.70 -3.84 -1.08
N GLU A 89 12.52 -4.67 -1.75
CA GLU A 89 13.83 -4.24 -2.22
C GLU A 89 13.74 -3.20 -3.33
N LEU A 90 12.80 -3.33 -4.28
CA LEU A 90 12.55 -2.30 -5.30
C LEU A 90 12.19 -0.94 -4.67
N VAL A 91 11.30 -0.93 -3.68
CA VAL A 91 10.94 0.29 -2.97
C VAL A 91 12.14 0.84 -2.19
N ALA A 92 12.89 -0.01 -1.51
CA ALA A 92 14.07 0.41 -0.76
C ALA A 92 15.15 1.00 -1.68
N ARG A 93 15.41 0.39 -2.84
CA ARG A 93 16.37 0.90 -3.83
C ARG A 93 15.93 2.26 -4.39
N ALA A 94 14.64 2.41 -4.73
CA ALA A 94 14.10 3.69 -5.17
C ALA A 94 14.33 4.81 -4.14
N LEU A 95 14.10 4.51 -2.87
CA LEU A 95 14.35 5.46 -1.78
C LEU A 95 15.84 5.75 -1.58
N ARG A 96 16.73 4.75 -1.72
CA ARG A 96 18.19 4.94 -1.65
C ARG A 96 18.70 5.83 -2.80
N ARG A 97 18.13 5.74 -4.01
CA ARG A 97 18.44 6.68 -5.12
C ARG A 97 18.17 8.14 -4.75
N LEU A 98 17.20 8.36 -3.85
CA LEU A 98 16.85 9.69 -3.35
C LEU A 98 17.64 10.09 -2.09
N GLY A 99 18.68 9.33 -1.73
CA GLY A 99 19.55 9.61 -0.59
C GLY A 99 19.02 9.17 0.77
N VAL A 100 17.91 8.40 0.82
CA VAL A 100 17.32 7.89 2.05
C VAL A 100 18.06 6.60 2.48
N ASP A 101 18.47 6.45 3.75
CA ASP A 101 18.99 5.19 4.30
C ASP A 101 17.85 4.16 4.48
N ALA A 102 17.27 3.75 3.36
CA ALA A 102 16.14 2.84 3.34
C ALA A 102 16.58 1.38 3.51
N ARG A 103 15.94 0.68 4.43
CA ARG A 103 16.20 -0.72 4.77
C ARG A 103 14.92 -1.52 4.71
N VAL A 104 15.01 -2.80 4.33
CA VAL A 104 13.90 -3.74 4.40
C VAL A 104 13.86 -4.40 5.78
N GLY A 105 12.70 -4.41 6.39
CA GLY A 105 12.45 -5.04 7.69
C GLY A 105 11.37 -4.31 8.48
N GLY A 106 10.78 -5.01 9.45
CA GLY A 106 9.76 -4.44 10.35
C GLY A 106 10.39 -3.49 11.36
N VAL A 107 9.61 -2.49 11.79
CA VAL A 107 9.98 -1.58 12.89
C VAL A 107 9.18 -1.99 14.14
N PRO A 108 9.84 -2.25 15.27
CA PRO A 108 9.14 -2.62 16.49
C PRO A 108 8.09 -1.58 16.91
N GLY A 109 6.82 -2.00 16.99
CA GLY A 109 5.70 -1.13 17.34
C GLY A 109 5.14 -0.30 16.17
N GLU A 110 5.48 -0.61 14.93
CA GLU A 110 4.90 0.06 13.75
C GLU A 110 3.39 -0.24 13.60
N TYR A 111 2.66 0.67 12.96
CA TYR A 111 1.30 0.37 12.50
C TYR A 111 1.34 -0.67 11.37
N CYS A 112 0.29 -1.49 11.27
CA CYS A 112 0.21 -2.56 10.26
C CYS A 112 1.55 -3.31 10.13
N PRO A 113 2.01 -4.01 11.18
CA PRO A 113 3.35 -4.60 11.22
C PRO A 113 3.55 -5.65 10.14
N GLY A 114 4.76 -5.71 9.58
CA GLY A 114 5.12 -6.68 8.57
C GLY A 114 6.63 -6.83 8.40
N GLY A 115 7.09 -8.07 8.14
CA GLY A 115 8.53 -8.35 7.97
C GLY A 115 9.17 -7.71 6.73
N TYR A 116 8.35 -7.22 5.82
CA TYR A 116 8.78 -6.59 4.56
C TYR A 116 8.44 -5.09 4.49
N SER A 117 8.25 -4.43 5.61
CA SER A 117 8.17 -2.97 5.66
C SER A 117 9.47 -2.37 5.15
N VAL A 118 9.41 -1.19 4.54
CA VAL A 118 10.61 -0.40 4.26
C VAL A 118 10.69 0.71 5.30
N ASN A 119 11.85 0.88 5.88
CA ASN A 119 12.07 1.80 6.99
C ASN A 119 13.34 2.63 6.80
N VAL A 120 13.50 3.68 7.58
CA VAL A 120 14.75 4.43 7.74
C VAL A 120 15.34 4.11 9.10
N ALA A 121 16.63 3.75 9.08
CA ALA A 121 17.46 3.47 10.26
C ALA A 121 16.93 2.35 11.19
N GLY A 122 15.91 1.56 10.79
CA GLY A 122 15.24 0.59 11.66
C GLY A 122 14.26 1.21 12.66
N GLU A 123 13.96 2.50 12.55
CA GLU A 123 13.19 3.26 13.52
C GLU A 123 11.84 3.75 13.01
N ARG A 124 11.76 4.16 11.76
CA ARG A 124 10.54 4.75 11.18
C ARG A 124 10.17 4.06 9.87
N LYS A 125 8.94 3.63 9.79
CA LYS A 125 8.34 3.00 8.61
C LYS A 125 8.10 4.03 7.53
N LEU A 126 8.62 3.77 6.33
CA LEU A 126 8.44 4.58 5.12
C LEU A 126 7.47 3.93 4.14
N ALA A 127 7.40 2.59 4.13
CA ALA A 127 6.46 1.89 3.28
C ALA A 127 5.93 0.61 3.91
N GLY A 128 4.67 0.30 3.60
CA GLY A 128 4.03 -0.97 3.88
C GLY A 128 3.68 -1.70 2.59
N ILE A 129 3.88 -3.02 2.57
CA ILE A 129 3.62 -3.88 1.41
C ILE A 129 2.61 -4.95 1.79
N GLY A 130 1.67 -5.20 0.90
CA GLY A 130 0.67 -6.25 1.06
C GLY A 130 0.42 -7.00 -0.25
N GLN A 131 -0.11 -8.21 -0.15
CA GLN A 131 -0.46 -9.00 -1.34
C GLN A 131 -1.92 -9.46 -1.30
N ARG A 132 -2.46 -9.67 -2.48
CA ARG A 132 -3.72 -10.35 -2.74
C ARG A 132 -3.52 -11.37 -3.85
N LEU A 133 -3.97 -12.59 -3.62
CA LEU A 133 -3.96 -13.64 -4.63
C LEU A 133 -5.38 -13.89 -5.13
N ILE A 134 -5.50 -14.09 -6.43
CA ILE A 134 -6.68 -14.65 -7.08
C ILE A 134 -6.23 -15.82 -7.95
N LYS A 135 -7.18 -16.48 -8.58
CA LYS A 135 -6.86 -17.48 -9.60
C LYS A 135 -6.06 -16.82 -10.74
N ASP A 136 -4.96 -17.43 -11.12
CA ASP A 136 -4.07 -17.05 -12.23
C ASP A 136 -3.44 -15.64 -12.12
N ALA A 137 -3.50 -14.98 -10.94
CA ALA A 137 -2.77 -13.73 -10.72
C ALA A 137 -2.45 -13.45 -9.26
N ALA A 138 -1.35 -12.74 -9.06
CA ALA A 138 -1.01 -12.08 -7.81
C ALA A 138 -1.09 -10.55 -7.97
N HIS A 139 -1.43 -9.87 -6.88
CA HIS A 139 -1.33 -8.41 -6.77
C HIS A 139 -0.43 -8.08 -5.58
N VAL A 140 0.58 -7.27 -5.82
CA VAL A 140 1.37 -6.65 -4.76
C VAL A 140 1.01 -5.17 -4.71
N GLY A 141 0.60 -4.72 -3.53
CA GLY A 141 0.31 -3.31 -3.28
C GLY A 141 1.28 -2.74 -2.26
N ALA A 142 1.69 -1.51 -2.45
CA ALA A 142 2.45 -0.78 -1.45
C ALA A 142 1.90 0.63 -1.28
N VAL A 143 2.08 1.18 -0.08
CA VAL A 143 2.00 2.61 0.19
C VAL A 143 3.38 3.08 0.60
N VAL A 144 3.92 4.08 -0.11
CA VAL A 144 5.21 4.70 0.18
C VAL A 144 4.96 6.14 0.61
N VAL A 145 5.43 6.50 1.80
CA VAL A 145 5.21 7.81 2.39
C VAL A 145 6.33 8.75 1.96
N ALA A 146 6.02 9.65 1.05
CA ALA A 146 6.96 10.69 0.60
C ALA A 146 7.08 11.81 1.64
N THR A 147 5.94 12.32 2.12
CA THR A 147 5.84 13.40 3.11
C THR A 147 4.59 13.22 3.96
N GLY A 148 4.44 13.96 5.06
CA GLY A 148 3.18 14.07 5.81
C GLY A 148 2.92 12.91 6.77
N GLU A 149 3.96 12.36 7.40
CA GLU A 149 3.84 11.31 8.41
C GLU A 149 3.04 11.74 9.66
N GLU A 150 2.96 13.04 9.94
CA GLU A 150 2.13 13.58 11.02
C GLU A 150 0.64 13.28 10.77
N ARG A 151 0.17 13.38 9.53
CA ARG A 151 -1.22 13.05 9.18
C ARG A 151 -1.54 11.57 9.41
N ILE A 152 -0.54 10.70 9.20
CA ILE A 152 -0.68 9.27 9.50
C ILE A 152 -0.81 9.07 11.01
N ARG A 153 0.02 9.76 11.81
CA ARG A 153 -0.06 9.70 13.27
C ARG A 153 -1.40 10.18 13.78
N ASP A 154 -1.83 11.34 13.31
CA ASP A 154 -3.05 12.00 13.78
C ASP A 154 -4.30 11.13 13.57
N VAL A 155 -4.44 10.50 12.41
CA VAL A 155 -5.60 9.64 12.12
C VAL A 155 -5.48 8.25 12.72
N LEU A 156 -4.28 7.64 12.73
CA LEU A 156 -4.14 6.27 13.22
C LEU A 156 -4.17 6.14 14.75
N VAL A 157 -3.85 7.18 15.50
CA VAL A 157 -3.96 7.13 16.97
C VAL A 157 -5.39 6.78 17.38
N PRO A 158 -6.43 7.56 17.08
CA PRO A 158 -7.80 7.20 17.44
C PRO A 158 -8.36 5.98 16.70
N VAL A 159 -7.92 5.72 15.47
CA VAL A 159 -8.34 4.52 14.73
C VAL A 159 -7.85 3.25 15.40
N TYR A 160 -6.58 3.18 15.81
CA TYR A 160 -6.01 2.02 16.46
C TYR A 160 -6.54 1.85 17.89
N GLU A 161 -6.75 2.94 18.61
CA GLU A 161 -7.39 2.92 19.93
C GLU A 161 -8.79 2.31 19.85
N ALA A 162 -9.60 2.75 18.89
CA ALA A 162 -10.93 2.21 18.65
C ALA A 162 -10.92 0.72 18.28
N LEU A 163 -9.92 0.26 17.52
CA LEU A 163 -9.73 -1.15 17.16
C LEU A 163 -9.13 -1.99 18.31
N GLY A 164 -8.78 -1.40 19.44
CA GLY A 164 -8.09 -2.09 20.54
C GLY A 164 -6.68 -2.54 20.17
N LEU A 165 -6.01 -1.84 19.26
CA LEU A 165 -4.68 -2.16 18.76
C LEU A 165 -3.63 -1.20 19.31
N SER A 166 -2.47 -1.76 19.69
CA SER A 166 -1.32 -0.97 20.14
C SER A 166 -0.33 -0.73 19.01
N TRP A 167 0.23 0.48 18.96
CA TRP A 167 1.35 0.83 18.11
C TRP A 167 2.09 2.05 18.69
N ARG A 168 3.25 2.37 18.19
CA ARG A 168 4.03 3.55 18.60
C ARG A 168 3.96 4.62 17.51
N PRO A 169 3.26 5.74 17.70
CA PRO A 169 3.09 6.78 16.67
C PRO A 169 4.42 7.35 16.12
N ALA A 170 5.47 7.39 16.94
CA ALA A 170 6.81 7.81 16.54
C ALA A 170 7.44 6.93 15.44
N THR A 171 6.92 5.71 15.22
CA THR A 171 7.40 4.82 14.15
C THR A 171 6.83 5.16 12.77
N ALA A 172 5.82 6.02 12.65
CA ALA A 172 5.41 6.55 11.37
C ALA A 172 6.46 7.55 10.85
N GLY A 173 6.92 7.35 9.63
CA GLY A 173 7.92 8.20 9.00
C GLY A 173 7.57 8.52 7.55
N SER A 174 8.34 9.43 6.96
CA SER A 174 8.29 9.78 5.55
C SER A 174 9.71 9.83 4.98
N ALA A 175 9.81 9.72 3.66
CA ALA A 175 11.09 9.82 2.95
C ALA A 175 11.64 11.25 2.91
N GLY A 176 10.79 12.27 3.12
CA GLY A 176 11.15 13.67 3.01
C GLY A 176 11.43 14.11 1.57
N THR A 177 10.83 13.44 0.57
CA THR A 177 11.10 13.66 -0.86
C THR A 177 9.83 14.10 -1.58
N PRO A 178 9.93 14.90 -2.67
CA PRO A 178 8.80 15.20 -3.54
C PRO A 178 8.22 13.93 -4.19
N LEU A 179 6.89 13.90 -4.36
CA LEU A 179 6.20 12.76 -4.98
C LEU A 179 6.64 12.49 -6.42
N ASP A 180 6.97 13.53 -7.19
CA ASP A 180 7.45 13.38 -8.57
C ASP A 180 8.79 12.65 -8.62
N GLU A 181 9.70 12.99 -7.71
CA GLU A 181 11.00 12.33 -7.59
C GLU A 181 10.85 10.89 -7.13
N LEU A 182 9.96 10.62 -6.15
CA LEU A 182 9.66 9.27 -5.71
C LEU A 182 9.04 8.43 -6.85
N GLN A 183 8.11 9.01 -7.63
CA GLN A 183 7.51 8.32 -8.77
C GLN A 183 8.57 7.99 -9.82
N ALA A 184 9.45 8.92 -10.15
CA ALA A 184 10.53 8.72 -11.10
C ALA A 184 11.50 7.63 -10.63
N ALA A 185 11.90 7.65 -9.35
CA ALA A 185 12.80 6.66 -8.78
C ALA A 185 12.18 5.24 -8.79
N LEU A 186 10.89 5.12 -8.41
CA LEU A 186 10.17 3.85 -8.49
C LEU A 186 10.08 3.34 -9.93
N SER A 187 9.72 4.22 -10.87
CA SER A 187 9.65 3.85 -12.29
C SER A 187 11.00 3.38 -12.82
N ALA A 188 12.09 4.05 -12.45
CA ALA A 188 13.44 3.66 -12.85
C ALA A 188 13.84 2.27 -12.33
N GLU A 189 13.51 1.94 -11.07
CA GLU A 189 13.78 0.62 -10.51
C GLU A 189 13.00 -0.51 -11.20
N TYR A 190 11.75 -0.24 -11.57
CA TYR A 190 10.96 -1.19 -12.36
C TYR A 190 11.49 -1.32 -13.79
N ALA A 191 11.95 -0.25 -14.41
CA ALA A 191 12.53 -0.27 -15.76
C ALA A 191 13.84 -1.06 -15.86
N GLU A 192 14.54 -1.29 -14.75
CA GLU A 192 15.71 -2.20 -14.73
C GLU A 192 15.33 -3.67 -14.90
N LEU A 193 14.09 -4.04 -14.57
CA LEU A 193 13.62 -5.43 -14.60
C LEU A 193 12.60 -5.70 -15.71
N TYR A 194 11.94 -4.66 -16.21
CA TYR A 194 10.82 -4.76 -17.13
C TYR A 194 10.95 -3.73 -18.25
N GLU A 195 10.54 -4.09 -19.46
CA GLU A 195 10.25 -3.11 -20.51
C GLU A 195 8.92 -2.42 -20.18
N LEU A 196 8.99 -1.15 -19.80
CA LEU A 196 7.80 -0.39 -19.42
C LEU A 196 7.18 0.29 -20.63
N VAL A 197 5.93 -0.04 -20.90
CA VAL A 197 5.12 0.64 -21.92
C VAL A 197 3.99 1.40 -21.24
N GLU A 198 3.89 2.71 -21.49
CA GLU A 198 2.84 3.53 -20.93
C GLU A 198 1.48 3.07 -21.43
N TRP A 199 0.55 2.85 -20.52
CA TRP A 199 -0.81 2.45 -20.81
C TRP A 199 -1.82 3.30 -20.03
N ARG A 200 -2.89 3.70 -20.70
CA ARG A 200 -3.99 4.42 -20.08
C ARG A 200 -5.10 3.47 -19.68
N LEU A 201 -5.69 3.69 -18.49
CA LEU A 201 -6.84 2.92 -18.05
C LEU A 201 -7.97 3.00 -19.08
N ASP A 202 -8.29 1.86 -19.67
CA ASP A 202 -9.39 1.75 -20.64
C ASP A 202 -10.75 1.67 -19.94
N GLU A 203 -11.82 1.92 -20.70
CA GLU A 203 -13.19 1.94 -20.16
C GLU A 203 -13.59 0.58 -19.57
N LYS A 204 -13.10 -0.53 -20.11
CA LYS A 204 -13.36 -1.88 -19.57
C LYS A 204 -12.79 -2.02 -18.14
N THR A 205 -11.58 -1.54 -17.88
CA THR A 205 -10.98 -1.54 -16.55
C THR A 205 -11.73 -0.61 -15.59
N LEU A 206 -12.12 0.57 -16.07
CA LEU A 206 -12.88 1.53 -15.27
C LEU A 206 -14.27 0.98 -14.91
N ALA A 207 -14.96 0.35 -15.85
CA ALA A 207 -16.25 -0.28 -15.60
C ALA A 207 -16.16 -1.43 -14.58
N LEU A 208 -15.09 -2.25 -14.66
CA LEU A 208 -14.82 -3.30 -13.68
C LEU A 208 -14.56 -2.71 -12.29
N ALA A 209 -13.76 -1.65 -12.20
CA ALA A 209 -13.50 -0.97 -10.93
C ALA A 209 -14.78 -0.37 -10.32
N ARG A 210 -15.64 0.26 -11.13
CA ARG A 210 -16.94 0.78 -10.67
C ARG A 210 -17.85 -0.31 -10.12
N ARG A 211 -17.88 -1.49 -10.75
CA ARG A 211 -18.66 -2.65 -10.30
C ARG A 211 -18.24 -3.14 -8.91
N HIS A 212 -16.92 -3.16 -8.63
CA HIS A 212 -16.39 -3.56 -7.32
C HIS A 212 -16.40 -2.44 -6.27
N ARG A 213 -16.76 -1.21 -6.67
CA ARG A 213 -16.68 -0.07 -5.75
C ARG A 213 -17.43 -0.29 -4.44
N ALA A 214 -18.62 -0.87 -4.49
CA ALA A 214 -19.46 -1.10 -3.32
C ALA A 214 -18.80 -2.03 -2.29
N GLU A 215 -17.98 -2.98 -2.73
CA GLU A 215 -17.26 -3.93 -1.87
C GLU A 215 -16.15 -3.25 -1.06
N HIS A 216 -15.69 -2.07 -1.51
CA HIS A 216 -14.61 -1.31 -0.89
C HIS A 216 -15.08 -0.10 -0.08
N LEU A 217 -16.35 0.29 -0.18
CA LEU A 217 -16.88 1.36 0.63
C LEU A 217 -17.19 0.80 2.03
N ALA A 218 -16.53 1.35 3.02
CA ALA A 218 -16.86 1.13 4.41
C ALA A 218 -18.16 1.88 4.73
N GLY A 219 -19.19 1.18 5.14
CA GLY A 219 -20.50 1.72 5.52
C GLY A 219 -20.44 2.75 6.66
#